data_a4ae12fde8a8001bd84e06c2aca8bd78
#
_entry.id   a4ae12fde8a8001bd84e06c2aca8bd78
#
_cell.length_a   1.000
_cell.length_b   1.000
_cell.length_c   1.000
_cell.angle_alpha   90.00
_cell.angle_beta   90.00
_cell.angle_gamma   90.00
#
_symmetry.space_group_name_H-M   'P 1'
#
loop_
_entity.id
_entity.type
_entity.pdbx_description
1 polymer ?
#
loop_
_entity_poly.entity_id
_entity_poly.type
_entity_poly.pdbx_seq_one_letter_code
_entity_poly.pdbx_strand_id
1 'polypeptide(L)'
;METSIHLTDLELIALETITQSDFYENGRNSILWDFSVFDICPLKGKTRSGVFSSLSQKGLVNITEKEKPYTIDENGNKIRNRYYERGGTNFGTIQITQLGYEVLDSKNLINEYGSFI
;
A
#
# COMPACT_ATOMS: atom_id res chain seq x y z
N MET A 1 19.50 -13.88 2.29
CA MET A 1 20.28 -12.84 1.59
C MET A 1 20.09 -11.51 2.26
N GLU A 2 21.16 -10.86 2.61
CA GLU A 2 21.09 -9.52 3.19
C GLU A 2 20.67 -8.52 2.14
N THR A 3 19.77 -7.61 2.51
CA THR A 3 19.37 -6.55 1.61
C THR A 3 20.02 -5.25 2.08
N SER A 4 20.45 -4.44 1.13
CA SER A 4 21.07 -3.14 1.41
C SER A 4 20.08 -1.97 1.36
N ILE A 5 18.79 -2.28 1.24
CA ILE A 5 17.75 -1.25 1.14
C ILE A 5 17.62 -0.53 2.48
N HIS A 6 17.80 0.78 2.43
CA HIS A 6 17.64 1.63 3.60
C HIS A 6 16.17 2.01 3.80
N LEU A 7 15.72 1.97 5.05
CA LEU A 7 14.40 2.42 5.44
C LEU A 7 14.52 3.64 6.34
N THR A 8 13.78 4.70 6.00
CA THR A 8 13.68 5.87 6.86
C THR A 8 12.70 5.59 7.99
N ASP A 9 12.75 6.41 9.04
CA ASP A 9 11.80 6.28 10.16
C ASP A 9 10.36 6.44 9.69
N LEU A 10 10.09 7.36 8.77
CA LEU A 10 8.74 7.56 8.23
C LEU A 10 8.27 6.36 7.41
N GLU A 11 9.17 5.74 6.66
CA GLU A 11 8.86 4.51 5.92
C GLU A 11 8.53 3.35 6.86
N LEU A 12 9.23 3.25 7.99
CA LEU A 12 8.93 2.24 9.00
C LEU A 12 7.55 2.48 9.63
N ILE A 13 7.21 3.73 9.90
CA ILE A 13 5.87 4.08 10.41
C ILE A 13 4.79 3.65 9.41
N ALA A 14 5.00 3.89 8.12
CA ALA A 14 4.05 3.50 7.09
C ALA A 14 3.88 1.98 7.01
N LEU A 15 4.99 1.24 7.02
CA LEU A 15 4.94 -0.23 6.98
C LEU A 15 4.27 -0.81 8.22
N GLU A 16 4.59 -0.28 9.39
CA GLU A 16 3.94 -0.69 10.64
C GLU A 16 2.44 -0.42 10.61
N THR A 17 2.02 0.71 10.05
CA THR A 17 0.61 1.06 9.90
C THR A 17 -0.14 0.02 9.08
N ILE A 18 0.46 -0.45 7.98
CA ILE A 18 -0.15 -1.49 7.15
C ILE A 18 -0.44 -2.74 7.99
N THR A 19 0.52 -3.16 8.81
CA THR A 19 0.38 -4.38 9.61
C THR A 19 -0.58 -4.22 10.79
N GLN A 20 -0.92 -3.00 11.16
CA GLN A 20 -1.86 -2.70 12.25
C GLN A 20 -3.32 -2.54 11.77
N SER A 21 -3.55 -2.54 10.46
CA SER A 21 -4.89 -2.41 9.92
C SER A 21 -5.74 -3.63 10.27
N ASP A 22 -7.04 -3.40 10.51
CA ASP A 22 -7.99 -4.47 10.79
C ASP A 22 -8.08 -5.50 9.65
N PHE A 23 -7.72 -5.10 8.43
CA PHE A 23 -7.74 -6.00 7.28
C PHE A 23 -6.46 -6.80 7.09
N TYR A 24 -5.50 -6.67 8.00
CA TYR A 24 -4.26 -7.46 7.96
C TYR A 24 -4.48 -8.85 8.57
N GLU A 25 -5.53 -9.53 8.13
CA GLU A 25 -5.98 -10.81 8.69
C GLU A 25 -5.19 -12.01 8.17
N ASN A 26 -4.62 -11.89 6.98
CA ASN A 26 -3.90 -12.98 6.33
C ASN A 26 -2.38 -12.86 6.51
N GLY A 27 -1.92 -12.02 7.44
CA GLY A 27 -0.50 -11.82 7.69
C GLY A 27 0.23 -11.37 6.43
N ARG A 28 1.30 -12.08 6.05
CA ARG A 28 2.13 -11.71 4.90
C ARG A 28 1.42 -11.77 3.56
N ASN A 29 0.23 -12.35 3.49
CA ASN A 29 -0.56 -12.44 2.27
C ASN A 29 -1.68 -11.40 2.22
N SER A 30 -1.71 -10.47 3.17
CA SER A 30 -2.78 -9.49 3.25
C SER A 30 -2.70 -8.46 2.15
N ILE A 31 -3.85 -8.16 1.55
CA ILE A 31 -4.06 -7.06 0.60
C ILE A 31 -5.12 -6.17 1.23
N LEU A 32 -4.79 -4.91 1.46
CA LEU A 32 -5.63 -4.01 2.23
C LEU A 32 -6.20 -2.90 1.35
N TRP A 33 -7.37 -2.41 1.74
CA TRP A 33 -7.91 -1.20 1.13
C TRP A 33 -7.11 0.01 1.59
N ASP A 34 -6.84 0.95 0.68
CA ASP A 34 -6.04 2.13 0.99
C ASP A 34 -6.66 2.96 2.13
N PHE A 35 -7.99 3.12 2.12
CA PHE A 35 -8.66 3.92 3.14
C PHE A 35 -8.49 3.32 4.55
N SER A 36 -8.43 2.00 4.66
CA SER A 36 -8.25 1.34 5.96
C SER A 36 -6.88 1.59 6.56
N VAL A 37 -5.86 1.70 5.71
CA VAL A 37 -4.50 2.01 6.14
C VAL A 37 -4.37 3.50 6.45
N PHE A 38 -4.87 4.35 5.57
CA PHE A 38 -4.74 5.81 5.71
C PHE A 38 -5.53 6.36 6.90
N ASP A 39 -6.63 5.71 7.27
CA ASP A 39 -7.46 6.11 8.39
C ASP A 39 -6.69 6.07 9.72
N ILE A 40 -5.85 5.07 9.90
CA ILE A 40 -5.05 4.89 11.13
C ILE A 40 -3.63 5.43 11.01
N CYS A 41 -3.23 5.90 9.82
CA CYS A 41 -1.87 6.36 9.58
C CYS A 41 -1.61 7.69 10.26
N PRO A 42 -0.52 7.80 11.07
CA PRO A 42 -0.17 9.07 11.71
C PRO A 42 0.37 10.11 10.71
N LEU A 43 0.82 9.67 9.54
CA LEU A 43 1.31 10.56 8.50
C LEU A 43 0.14 11.13 7.72
N LYS A 44 0.21 12.39 7.35
CA LYS A 44 -0.89 13.10 6.67
C LYS A 44 -0.41 13.85 5.45
N GLY A 45 -1.33 14.09 4.52
CA GLY A 45 -1.12 14.96 3.36
C GLY A 45 0.04 14.53 2.48
N LYS A 46 0.86 15.50 2.10
CA LYS A 46 1.99 15.27 1.20
C LYS A 46 3.07 14.37 1.80
N THR A 47 3.25 14.42 3.12
CA THR A 47 4.20 13.53 3.81
C THR A 47 3.80 12.08 3.63
N ARG A 48 2.53 11.75 3.86
CA ARG A 48 2.02 10.40 3.66
C ARG A 48 2.19 9.95 2.20
N SER A 49 1.75 10.79 1.26
CA SER A 49 1.85 10.47 -0.17
C SER A 49 3.29 10.23 -0.59
N GLY A 50 4.22 11.07 -0.15
CA GLY A 50 5.63 10.94 -0.48
C GLY A 50 6.25 9.66 0.09
N VAL A 51 5.91 9.31 1.33
CA VAL A 51 6.43 8.12 2.00
C VAL A 51 5.94 6.84 1.30
N PHE A 52 4.64 6.75 1.02
CA PHE A 52 4.10 5.58 0.32
C PHE A 52 4.62 5.48 -1.11
N SER A 53 4.78 6.62 -1.81
CA SER A 53 5.40 6.64 -3.13
C SER A 53 6.84 6.13 -3.09
N SER A 54 7.62 6.55 -2.10
CA SER A 54 8.98 6.09 -1.91
C SER A 54 9.06 4.58 -1.69
N LEU A 55 8.17 4.04 -0.84
CA LEU A 55 8.09 2.60 -0.61
C LEU A 55 7.74 1.83 -1.89
N SER A 56 6.82 2.38 -2.69
CA SER A 56 6.44 1.77 -3.96
C SER A 56 7.62 1.79 -4.95
N GLN A 57 8.35 2.89 -5.03
CA GLN A 57 9.52 3.00 -5.91
C GLN A 57 10.64 2.05 -5.51
N LYS A 58 10.79 1.78 -4.22
CA LYS A 58 11.76 0.80 -3.73
C LYS A 58 11.30 -0.65 -3.94
N GLY A 59 10.06 -0.85 -4.38
CA GLY A 59 9.50 -2.18 -4.59
C GLY A 59 9.06 -2.88 -3.31
N LEU A 60 8.92 -2.15 -2.20
CA LEU A 60 8.60 -2.71 -0.89
C LEU A 60 7.11 -2.83 -0.65
N VAL A 61 6.31 -2.01 -1.31
CA VAL A 61 4.84 -2.11 -1.30
C VAL A 61 4.33 -2.06 -2.73
N ASN A 62 3.19 -2.69 -2.95
CA ASN A 62 2.46 -2.63 -4.21
C ASN A 62 1.19 -1.83 -3.95
N ILE A 63 1.04 -0.70 -4.63
CA ILE A 63 -0.10 0.18 -4.47
C ILE A 63 -0.89 0.19 -5.77
N THR A 64 -2.15 -0.22 -5.69
CA THR A 64 -3.08 -0.15 -6.82
C THR A 64 -3.95 1.07 -6.60
N GLU A 65 -3.89 2.02 -7.51
CA GLU A 65 -4.70 3.22 -7.42
C GLU A 65 -6.17 2.90 -7.71
N LYS A 66 -7.06 3.69 -7.12
CA LYS A 66 -8.48 3.59 -7.44
C LYS A 66 -8.71 3.97 -8.90
N GLU A 67 -9.64 3.30 -9.54
CA GLU A 67 -9.97 3.59 -10.92
C GLU A 67 -10.61 4.98 -11.07
N LYS A 68 -10.34 5.61 -12.18
CA LYS A 68 -10.99 6.87 -12.53
C LYS A 68 -12.43 6.60 -12.95
N PRO A 69 -13.34 7.57 -12.78
CA PRO A 69 -14.74 7.39 -13.18
C PRO A 69 -14.91 7.21 -14.69
N TYR A 70 -13.89 7.50 -15.47
CA TYR A 70 -13.90 7.30 -16.92
C TYR A 70 -12.51 6.92 -17.41
N THR A 71 -12.48 6.29 -18.59
CA THR A 71 -11.24 6.03 -19.32
C THR A 71 -11.35 6.70 -20.69
N ILE A 72 -10.23 6.93 -21.36
CA ILE A 72 -10.20 7.50 -22.70
C ILE A 72 -9.86 6.39 -23.68
N ASP A 73 -10.71 6.20 -24.70
CA ASP A 73 -10.48 5.18 -25.72
C ASP A 73 -9.45 5.65 -26.76
N GLU A 74 -9.21 4.79 -27.76
CA GLU A 74 -8.24 5.06 -28.84
C GLU A 74 -8.59 6.30 -29.65
N ASN A 75 -9.85 6.67 -29.70
CA ASN A 75 -10.35 7.81 -30.47
C ASN A 75 -10.45 9.10 -29.65
N GLY A 76 -10.01 9.06 -28.39
CA GLY A 76 -10.07 10.21 -27.50
C GLY A 76 -11.43 10.40 -26.83
N ASN A 77 -12.35 9.45 -26.95
CA ASN A 77 -13.67 9.54 -26.34
C ASN A 77 -13.62 9.06 -24.89
N LYS A 78 -14.38 9.69 -24.02
CA LYS A 78 -14.51 9.26 -22.62
C LYS A 78 -15.48 8.09 -22.54
N ILE A 79 -15.00 6.98 -21.96
CA ILE A 79 -15.82 5.81 -21.65
C ILE A 79 -16.03 5.78 -20.14
N ARG A 80 -17.28 5.80 -19.72
CA ARG A 80 -17.60 5.80 -18.29
C ARG A 80 -17.32 4.43 -17.68
N ASN A 81 -16.68 4.43 -16.52
CA ASN A 81 -16.42 3.21 -15.78
C ASN A 81 -17.74 2.68 -15.19
N ARG A 82 -18.09 1.44 -15.51
CA ARG A 82 -19.35 0.82 -15.06
C ARG A 82 -19.51 0.78 -13.56
N TYR A 83 -18.41 0.65 -12.84
CA TYR A 83 -18.45 0.62 -11.38
C TYR A 83 -19.04 1.91 -10.83
N TYR A 84 -18.64 3.05 -11.40
CA TYR A 84 -19.19 4.36 -11.01
C TYR A 84 -20.63 4.54 -11.46
N GLU A 85 -21.01 3.97 -12.59
CA GLU A 85 -22.39 4.02 -13.08
C GLU A 85 -23.38 3.37 -12.13
N ARG A 86 -22.92 2.38 -11.36
CA ARG A 86 -23.74 1.69 -10.37
C ARG A 86 -23.72 2.37 -9.00
N GLY A 87 -23.11 3.55 -8.92
CA GLY A 87 -22.99 4.27 -7.66
C GLY A 87 -21.97 3.69 -6.71
N GLY A 88 -21.13 2.76 -7.19
CA GLY A 88 -20.07 2.18 -6.38
C GLY A 88 -18.88 3.09 -6.21
N THR A 89 -18.10 2.85 -5.16
CA THR A 89 -16.83 3.51 -4.92
C THR A 89 -15.71 2.51 -5.16
N ASN A 90 -14.76 2.89 -6.00
CA ASN A 90 -13.61 2.03 -6.28
C ASN A 90 -12.40 2.56 -5.51
N PHE A 91 -11.90 1.75 -4.59
CA PHE A 91 -10.75 2.10 -3.74
C PHE A 91 -9.50 1.42 -4.25
N GLY A 92 -8.35 2.05 -4.01
CA GLY A 92 -7.06 1.42 -4.25
C GLY A 92 -6.72 0.40 -3.16
N THR A 93 -5.70 -0.41 -3.42
CA THR A 93 -5.22 -1.40 -2.47
C THR A 93 -3.75 -1.18 -2.16
N ILE A 94 -3.32 -1.65 -0.99
CA ILE A 94 -1.94 -1.59 -0.52
C ILE A 94 -1.54 -2.98 -0.05
N GLN A 95 -0.37 -3.44 -0.48
CA GLN A 95 0.17 -4.73 -0.10
C GLN A 95 1.68 -4.60 0.10
N ILE A 96 2.20 -5.18 1.18
CA ILE A 96 3.65 -5.30 1.34
C ILE A 96 4.11 -6.43 0.43
N THR A 97 5.13 -6.17 -0.38
CA THR A 97 5.65 -7.16 -1.34
C THR A 97 6.53 -8.19 -0.62
N GLN A 98 6.85 -9.28 -1.34
CA GLN A 98 7.81 -10.26 -0.82
C GLN A 98 9.14 -9.58 -0.49
N LEU A 99 9.62 -8.69 -1.34
CA LEU A 99 10.84 -7.94 -1.07
C LEU A 99 10.70 -7.08 0.19
N GLY A 100 9.53 -6.47 0.39
CA GLY A 100 9.26 -5.69 1.61
C GLY A 100 9.41 -6.54 2.86
N TYR A 101 8.84 -7.73 2.87
CA TYR A 101 8.97 -8.65 3.99
C TYR A 101 10.41 -9.14 4.17
N GLU A 102 11.13 -9.40 3.08
CA GLU A 102 12.54 -9.81 3.17
C GLU A 102 13.39 -8.72 3.82
N VAL A 103 13.16 -7.47 3.47
CA VAL A 103 13.87 -6.34 4.07
C VAL A 103 13.55 -6.24 5.56
N LEU A 104 12.29 -6.37 5.94
CA LEU A 104 11.88 -6.30 7.35
C LEU A 104 12.43 -7.49 8.14
N ASP A 105 12.41 -8.68 7.56
CA ASP A 105 13.01 -9.87 8.19
C ASP A 105 14.51 -9.68 8.40
N SER A 106 15.21 -9.14 7.42
CA SER A 106 16.66 -8.93 7.50
C SER A 106 17.05 -7.97 8.62
N LYS A 107 16.12 -7.10 9.02
CA LYS A 107 16.32 -6.13 10.09
C LYS A 107 15.73 -6.59 11.42
N ASN A 108 15.18 -7.80 11.47
CA ASN A 108 14.55 -8.39 12.67
C ASN A 108 13.40 -7.56 13.22
N LEU A 109 12.62 -6.93 12.34
CA LEU A 109 11.55 -6.02 12.72
C LEU A 109 10.18 -6.69 12.81
N ILE A 110 10.00 -7.85 12.19
CA ILE A 110 8.72 -8.53 12.12
C ILE A 110 8.84 -9.99 12.54
N ASN A 111 7.70 -10.58 12.94
CA ASN A 111 7.59 -11.99 13.27
C ASN A 111 7.18 -12.82 12.04
N GLU A 112 6.94 -14.12 12.23
CA GLU A 112 6.54 -15.03 11.13
C GLU A 112 5.23 -14.63 10.47
N TYR A 113 4.31 -14.07 11.24
CA TYR A 113 3.02 -13.60 10.72
C TYR A 113 3.19 -12.34 9.85
N GLY A 114 4.26 -11.58 10.07
CA GLY A 114 4.52 -10.33 9.40
C GLY A 114 4.14 -9.11 10.21
N SER A 115 3.87 -9.28 11.51
CA SER A 115 3.56 -8.18 12.41
C SER A 115 4.84 -7.65 13.04
N PHE A 116 4.88 -6.33 13.26
CA PHE A 116 6.03 -5.70 13.92
C PHE A 116 6.15 -6.19 15.37
N ILE A 117 7.38 -6.45 15.75
CA ILE A 117 7.72 -6.93 17.09
C ILE A 117 7.72 -5.77 18.08
#